data_4907d0c08b8dd7d427bb82cc7037dc0f
#
_entry.id   4907d0c08b8dd7d427bb82cc7037dc0f
#
_cell.length_a   1.000
_cell.length_b   1.000
_cell.length_c   1.000
_cell.angle_alpha   90.00
_cell.angle_beta   90.00
_cell.angle_gamma   90.00
#
_symmetry.space_group_name_H-M   'P 1'
#
loop_
_entity.id
_entity.type
_entity.pdbx_description
1 polymer ?
#
loop_
_entity_poly.entity_id
_entity_poly.type
_entity_poly.pdbx_seq_one_letter_code
_entity_poly.pdbx_strand_id
1 'polypeptide(L)'
;MGIKSLGNKYGISYAAVWAETGTGAMDPPPKDYGAVARYGDRAVMACGHDDSSNINTIQYWNTTTTGNSSDFGDFILATRGCSALSGSGGASRAVNAGGWSNKWDDEIGYFTIPTPGNAVDFGDLTTGGQWSAAMSSGTRGVWAARSESTDICYIAIATTGDATDFGDMVVAGGAACGASSETRGLIMGGNRGGNYIDYITIASPGNATDFGDLTTGGSGVRNLGGFSSSAGRACAGGGLGNNTGSAVNVIDYVTIASTGNATDFGDLLSTYEDLNGCSNGTRGMFLGGSSGGSRTNVIQYITIANTGNATDFGDLISVITSGGACTGTPS
;
A
#
# COMPACT_ATOMS: atom_id res chain seq x y z
N MET A 1 41.39 -8.66 28.53
CA MET A 1 39.98 -9.07 28.53
C MET A 1 39.57 -9.52 27.13
N GLY A 2 39.20 -10.76 27.00
CA GLY A 2 39.05 -11.40 25.70
C GLY A 2 37.73 -11.06 25.01
N ILE A 3 37.81 -10.74 23.75
CA ILE A 3 36.65 -10.55 22.85
C ILE A 3 36.10 -11.93 22.52
N LYS A 4 34.88 -12.24 22.93
CA LYS A 4 34.16 -13.41 22.42
C LYS A 4 33.39 -12.98 21.15
N SER A 5 33.84 -13.45 20.01
CA SER A 5 33.15 -13.38 18.76
C SER A 5 31.92 -14.32 18.79
N LEU A 6 30.73 -13.77 18.68
CA LEU A 6 29.51 -14.52 18.35
C LEU A 6 29.28 -14.41 16.83
N GLY A 7 29.80 -15.38 16.10
CA GLY A 7 29.48 -15.60 14.71
C GLY A 7 28.05 -16.17 14.59
N ASN A 8 27.19 -15.53 13.82
CA ASN A 8 25.89 -16.09 13.50
C ASN A 8 25.98 -16.92 12.21
N LYS A 9 24.97 -17.77 12.00
CA LYS A 9 24.87 -18.81 10.97
C LYS A 9 24.83 -18.28 9.51
N TYR A 10 24.97 -16.95 9.29
CA TYR A 10 24.81 -16.28 8.00
C TYR A 10 25.99 -15.39 7.59
N GLY A 11 27.12 -15.48 8.28
CA GLY A 11 28.39 -14.90 7.80
C GLY A 11 28.49 -13.36 7.79
N ILE A 12 27.63 -12.64 8.52
CA ILE A 12 27.71 -11.19 8.64
C ILE A 12 28.42 -10.83 9.93
N SER A 13 29.60 -10.20 9.82
CA SER A 13 30.35 -9.70 10.99
C SER A 13 29.97 -8.25 11.25
N TYR A 14 29.41 -7.98 12.41
CA TYR A 14 29.22 -6.61 12.92
C TYR A 14 30.40 -6.23 13.80
N ALA A 15 31.15 -5.20 13.41
CA ALA A 15 32.10 -4.53 14.30
C ALA A 15 31.33 -3.43 15.04
N ALA A 16 30.95 -3.69 16.29
CA ALA A 16 30.41 -2.65 17.17
C ALA A 16 31.58 -1.86 17.77
N VAL A 17 31.71 -0.59 17.42
CA VAL A 17 32.59 0.34 18.12
C VAL A 17 31.79 0.95 19.27
N TRP A 18 32.16 0.56 20.49
CA TRP A 18 31.62 1.14 21.72
C TRP A 18 32.47 2.37 22.12
N ALA A 19 31.86 3.53 22.16
CA ALA A 19 32.41 4.68 22.85
C ALA A 19 31.84 4.71 24.27
N GLU A 20 32.69 4.54 25.28
CA GLU A 20 32.33 4.70 26.70
C GLU A 20 32.08 6.19 26.98
N THR A 21 30.83 6.57 27.22
CA THR A 21 30.47 7.74 28.00
C THR A 21 29.26 7.41 28.89
N GLY A 22 29.53 7.31 30.14
CA GLY A 22 28.78 7.41 31.38
C GLY A 22 27.25 7.26 31.42
N THR A 23 26.81 6.30 32.27
CA THR A 23 25.58 6.27 33.09
C THR A 23 24.25 6.69 32.37
N GLY A 24 23.68 5.76 31.62
CA GLY A 24 22.29 5.76 31.20
C GLY A 24 21.82 4.31 31.03
N ALA A 25 20.62 4.00 31.47
CA ALA A 25 20.01 2.68 31.21
C ALA A 25 20.14 2.36 29.71
N MET A 26 20.75 1.22 29.40
CA MET A 26 20.87 0.78 28.00
C MET A 26 19.48 0.46 27.48
N ASP A 27 19.02 1.25 26.53
CA ASP A 27 17.98 0.78 25.64
C ASP A 27 18.46 -0.51 24.98
N PRO A 28 17.66 -1.58 24.93
CA PRO A 28 18.02 -2.76 24.17
C PRO A 28 18.33 -2.31 22.74
N PRO A 29 19.38 -2.90 22.09
CA PRO A 29 19.66 -2.58 20.68
C PRO A 29 18.36 -2.76 19.90
N PRO A 30 18.08 -1.89 18.90
CA PRO A 30 16.88 -2.03 18.09
C PRO A 30 16.83 -3.48 17.63
N LYS A 31 15.73 -4.16 17.93
CA LYS A 31 15.52 -5.52 17.43
C LYS A 31 15.68 -5.42 15.93
N ASP A 32 16.68 -6.14 15.40
CA ASP A 32 16.80 -6.37 13.97
C ASP A 32 15.58 -7.22 13.56
N TYR A 33 14.48 -6.56 13.34
CA TYR A 33 13.32 -7.13 12.65
C TYR A 33 13.80 -7.26 11.21
N GLY A 34 14.26 -8.45 10.86
CA GLY A 34 14.74 -8.78 9.53
C GLY A 34 13.87 -8.06 8.50
N ALA A 35 14.50 -7.30 7.61
CA ALA A 35 13.87 -6.32 6.74
C ALA A 35 12.53 -6.87 6.23
N VAL A 36 11.43 -6.22 6.64
CA VAL A 36 10.09 -6.69 6.27
C VAL A 36 9.99 -6.52 4.77
N ALA A 37 9.87 -7.61 4.03
CA ALA A 37 9.96 -7.65 2.57
C ALA A 37 8.88 -6.82 1.84
N ARG A 38 8.04 -6.11 2.58
CA ARG A 38 7.02 -5.19 2.08
C ARG A 38 7.52 -3.78 1.75
N TYR A 39 8.76 -3.46 2.11
CA TYR A 39 9.43 -2.21 1.74
C TYR A 39 10.69 -2.52 0.95
N GLY A 40 11.00 -1.69 -0.04
CA GLY A 40 12.22 -1.82 -0.80
C GLY A 40 12.33 -0.77 -1.90
N ASP A 41 13.47 -0.78 -2.56
CA ASP A 41 13.84 0.27 -3.52
C ASP A 41 13.21 0.08 -4.90
N ARG A 42 12.49 -1.01 -5.15
CA ARG A 42 11.73 -1.22 -6.37
C ARG A 42 10.24 -1.10 -6.09
N ALA A 43 9.58 -0.14 -6.73
CA ALA A 43 8.13 -0.08 -6.82
C ALA A 43 7.66 -0.82 -8.07
N VAL A 44 6.49 -1.41 -7.96
CA VAL A 44 5.76 -2.03 -9.07
C VAL A 44 4.31 -1.57 -9.05
N MET A 45 3.70 -1.45 -10.23
CA MET A 45 2.29 -1.17 -10.40
C MET A 45 1.75 -2.07 -11.50
N ALA A 46 0.65 -2.75 -11.23
CA ALA A 46 0.01 -3.66 -12.19
C ALA A 46 -1.39 -3.20 -12.52
N CYS A 47 -1.82 -3.46 -13.73
CA CYS A 47 -3.18 -3.23 -14.21
C CYS A 47 -3.61 -1.75 -14.18
N GLY A 48 -4.89 -1.51 -14.29
CA GLY A 48 -5.52 -0.20 -14.31
C GLY A 48 -6.29 0.06 -15.59
N HIS A 49 -6.65 1.32 -15.80
CA HIS A 49 -7.38 1.75 -16.98
C HIS A 49 -6.64 2.94 -17.62
N ASP A 50 -6.28 2.82 -18.89
CA ASP A 50 -5.77 3.91 -19.69
C ASP A 50 -6.94 4.71 -20.36
N ASP A 51 -6.67 5.55 -21.33
CA ASP A 51 -7.72 6.32 -22.00
C ASP A 51 -8.68 5.47 -22.85
N SER A 52 -8.36 4.21 -23.12
CA SER A 52 -9.11 3.34 -24.03
C SER A 52 -9.67 2.08 -23.38
N SER A 53 -8.96 1.44 -22.48
CA SER A 53 -9.30 0.10 -21.98
C SER A 53 -8.66 -0.24 -20.63
N ASN A 54 -9.11 -1.34 -20.05
CA ASN A 54 -8.34 -1.99 -18.97
C ASN A 54 -7.05 -2.54 -19.55
N ILE A 55 -5.98 -2.44 -18.79
CA ILE A 55 -4.65 -2.93 -19.15
C ILE A 55 -4.18 -4.00 -18.18
N ASN A 56 -3.24 -4.84 -18.63
CA ASN A 56 -2.58 -5.86 -17.82
C ASN A 56 -1.07 -5.57 -17.61
N THR A 57 -0.57 -4.46 -18.12
CA THR A 57 0.84 -4.09 -17.99
C THR A 57 1.26 -4.01 -16.54
N ILE A 58 2.39 -4.64 -16.20
CA ILE A 58 3.13 -4.43 -14.96
C ILE A 58 4.29 -3.50 -15.29
N GLN A 59 4.47 -2.45 -14.52
CA GLN A 59 5.57 -1.51 -14.67
C GLN A 59 6.31 -1.32 -13.35
N TYR A 60 7.59 -0.92 -13.43
CA TYR A 60 8.43 -0.73 -12.25
C TYR A 60 9.34 0.49 -12.36
N TRP A 61 9.79 0.98 -11.21
CA TRP A 61 10.78 2.05 -11.09
C TRP A 61 11.58 1.92 -9.80
N ASN A 62 12.70 2.65 -9.72
CA ASN A 62 13.47 2.76 -8.49
C ASN A 62 12.89 3.89 -7.62
N THR A 63 12.62 3.62 -6.35
CA THR A 63 11.96 4.57 -5.43
C THR A 63 12.90 5.60 -4.81
N THR A 64 14.22 5.40 -4.91
CA THR A 64 15.23 6.27 -4.30
C THR A 64 15.75 7.34 -5.24
N THR A 65 15.66 7.11 -6.54
CA THR A 65 16.08 8.05 -7.61
C THR A 65 14.87 8.43 -8.44
N THR A 66 14.68 9.74 -8.65
CA THR A 66 13.61 10.24 -9.54
C THR A 66 13.79 9.76 -10.97
N GLY A 67 12.71 9.48 -11.66
CA GLY A 67 12.72 9.01 -13.04
C GLY A 67 11.45 8.25 -13.40
N ASN A 68 11.33 7.91 -14.67
CA ASN A 68 10.15 7.27 -15.23
C ASN A 68 10.14 5.76 -14.96
N SER A 69 8.97 5.17 -15.03
CA SER A 69 8.80 3.72 -14.95
C SER A 69 9.25 3.02 -16.23
N SER A 70 9.46 1.72 -16.12
CA SER A 70 9.80 0.80 -17.22
C SER A 70 8.88 -0.40 -17.20
N ASP A 71 8.77 -1.08 -18.34
CA ASP A 71 8.01 -2.30 -18.47
C ASP A 71 8.63 -3.44 -17.65
N PHE A 72 7.76 -4.16 -16.92
CA PHE A 72 8.14 -5.31 -16.09
C PHE A 72 7.65 -6.63 -16.67
N GLY A 73 6.47 -6.65 -17.28
CA GLY A 73 5.74 -7.79 -17.81
C GLY A 73 4.23 -7.59 -17.73
N ASP A 74 3.47 -8.67 -17.76
CA ASP A 74 2.01 -8.63 -17.79
C ASP A 74 1.36 -9.31 -16.60
N PHE A 75 0.28 -8.75 -16.10
CA PHE A 75 -0.62 -9.40 -15.16
C PHE A 75 -1.51 -10.41 -15.91
N ILE A 76 -2.09 -11.36 -15.19
CA ILE A 76 -2.89 -12.46 -15.74
C ILE A 76 -4.08 -11.94 -16.54
N LEU A 77 -4.71 -10.88 -16.07
CA LEU A 77 -5.95 -10.33 -16.61
C LEU A 77 -5.86 -8.81 -16.78
N ALA A 78 -6.36 -8.29 -17.89
CA ALA A 78 -6.55 -6.85 -18.06
C ALA A 78 -7.74 -6.39 -17.21
N THR A 79 -7.46 -5.70 -16.11
CA THR A 79 -8.45 -5.29 -15.10
C THR A 79 -8.13 -3.91 -14.53
N ARG A 80 -9.12 -3.24 -13.95
CA ARG A 80 -8.97 -1.99 -13.20
C ARG A 80 -9.60 -2.11 -11.81
N GLY A 81 -9.24 -1.22 -10.90
CA GLY A 81 -9.76 -1.24 -9.54
C GLY A 81 -9.20 -2.39 -8.69
N CYS A 82 -8.09 -2.97 -9.14
CA CYS A 82 -7.33 -3.95 -8.38
C CYS A 82 -6.49 -3.28 -7.29
N SER A 83 -6.03 -4.06 -6.31
CA SER A 83 -5.17 -3.55 -5.24
C SER A 83 -4.03 -4.51 -4.96
N ALA A 84 -2.85 -3.95 -4.73
CA ALA A 84 -1.63 -4.72 -4.51
C ALA A 84 -1.11 -4.58 -3.08
N LEU A 85 -0.45 -5.63 -2.64
CA LEU A 85 0.34 -5.68 -1.43
C LEU A 85 1.63 -6.45 -1.69
N SER A 86 2.59 -6.33 -0.79
CA SER A 86 3.84 -7.07 -0.89
C SER A 86 4.22 -7.77 0.41
N GLY A 87 5.07 -8.77 0.27
CA GLY A 87 5.61 -9.50 1.41
C GLY A 87 6.63 -10.54 0.99
N SER A 88 7.07 -11.38 1.94
CA SER A 88 8.06 -12.40 1.70
C SER A 88 7.42 -13.75 1.35
N GLY A 89 7.76 -14.25 0.16
CA GLY A 89 7.42 -15.59 -0.31
C GLY A 89 8.65 -16.34 -0.79
N GLY A 90 9.80 -16.19 -0.06
CA GLY A 90 11.10 -16.70 -0.47
C GLY A 90 11.96 -15.66 -1.20
N ALA A 91 11.35 -14.77 -1.93
CA ALA A 91 11.85 -13.48 -2.43
C ALA A 91 10.73 -12.45 -2.24
N SER A 92 11.02 -11.16 -2.38
CA SER A 92 10.00 -10.10 -2.30
C SER A 92 8.90 -10.35 -3.36
N ARG A 93 7.69 -10.63 -2.90
CA ARG A 93 6.54 -10.99 -3.74
C ARG A 93 5.53 -9.85 -3.75
N ALA A 94 5.10 -9.44 -4.94
CA ALA A 94 3.92 -8.62 -5.13
C ALA A 94 2.72 -9.53 -5.35
N VAL A 95 1.61 -9.22 -4.69
CA VAL A 95 0.32 -9.90 -4.86
C VAL A 95 -0.72 -8.84 -5.18
N ASN A 96 -1.40 -9.00 -6.29
CA ASN A 96 -2.44 -8.10 -6.77
C ASN A 96 -3.76 -8.86 -6.91
N ALA A 97 -4.87 -8.26 -6.50
CA ALA A 97 -6.13 -8.97 -6.43
C ALA A 97 -7.34 -8.13 -6.83
N GLY A 98 -8.36 -8.82 -7.33
CA GLY A 98 -9.65 -8.29 -7.69
C GLY A 98 -9.63 -7.36 -8.89
N GLY A 99 -10.66 -6.56 -9.02
CA GLY A 99 -10.81 -5.57 -10.07
C GLY A 99 -12.09 -5.72 -10.87
N TRP A 100 -12.10 -5.11 -12.04
CA TRP A 100 -13.21 -5.10 -12.98
C TRP A 100 -12.72 -5.32 -14.42
N SER A 101 -13.10 -6.46 -15.03
CA SER A 101 -12.78 -6.83 -16.42
C SER A 101 -14.01 -7.12 -17.28
N ASN A 102 -15.12 -6.45 -17.09
CA ASN A 102 -16.51 -6.70 -17.53
C ASN A 102 -17.34 -7.53 -16.52
N LYS A 103 -16.74 -8.04 -15.48
CA LYS A 103 -17.34 -8.62 -14.28
C LYS A 103 -16.50 -8.16 -13.09
N TRP A 104 -17.00 -8.37 -11.90
CA TRP A 104 -16.15 -8.26 -10.70
C TRP A 104 -15.23 -9.46 -10.64
N ASP A 105 -13.92 -9.19 -10.67
CA ASP A 105 -12.89 -10.21 -10.66
C ASP A 105 -12.57 -10.61 -9.22
N ASP A 106 -12.37 -11.90 -9.01
CA ASP A 106 -11.90 -12.53 -7.77
C ASP A 106 -10.45 -13.02 -7.86
N GLU A 107 -9.86 -12.97 -9.04
CA GLU A 107 -8.51 -13.41 -9.35
C GLU A 107 -7.46 -12.77 -8.44
N ILE A 108 -6.59 -13.59 -7.86
CA ILE A 108 -5.37 -13.16 -7.18
C ILE A 108 -4.17 -13.62 -8.01
N GLY A 109 -3.36 -12.67 -8.45
CA GLY A 109 -2.13 -12.96 -9.15
C GLY A 109 -0.90 -12.49 -8.36
N TYR A 110 0.25 -13.13 -8.58
CA TYR A 110 1.50 -12.71 -7.98
C TYR A 110 2.67 -12.76 -8.95
N PHE A 111 3.70 -11.98 -8.63
CA PHE A 111 4.99 -12.00 -9.31
C PHE A 111 6.13 -11.66 -8.33
N THR A 112 7.35 -12.01 -8.72
CA THR A 112 8.54 -11.80 -7.88
C THR A 112 9.15 -10.44 -8.23
N ILE A 113 9.12 -9.48 -7.30
CA ILE A 113 9.59 -8.10 -7.54
C ILE A 113 11.04 -7.99 -8.01
N PRO A 114 12.01 -8.78 -7.51
CA PRO A 114 13.40 -8.75 -7.99
C PRO A 114 13.58 -8.98 -9.50
N THR A 115 12.75 -9.81 -10.10
CA THR A 115 12.96 -10.28 -11.47
C THR A 115 11.78 -9.92 -12.37
N PRO A 116 11.96 -9.07 -13.41
CA PRO A 116 10.90 -8.79 -14.38
C PRO A 116 10.35 -10.06 -15.02
N GLY A 117 9.05 -10.07 -15.24
CA GLY A 117 8.30 -11.20 -15.82
C GLY A 117 6.82 -11.10 -15.54
N ASN A 118 6.06 -11.99 -16.14
CA ASN A 118 4.61 -12.01 -16.02
C ASN A 118 4.15 -12.55 -14.66
N ALA A 119 2.98 -12.11 -14.24
CA ALA A 119 2.30 -12.66 -13.08
C ALA A 119 1.82 -14.10 -13.34
N VAL A 120 1.71 -14.85 -12.25
CA VAL A 120 1.13 -16.18 -12.24
C VAL A 120 -0.03 -16.24 -11.25
N ASP A 121 -0.92 -17.19 -11.45
CA ASP A 121 -2.07 -17.42 -10.59
C ASP A 121 -1.63 -17.74 -9.15
N PHE A 122 -2.33 -17.13 -8.20
CA PHE A 122 -2.16 -17.35 -6.76
C PHE A 122 -3.35 -18.12 -6.17
N GLY A 123 -4.57 -17.87 -6.63
CA GLY A 123 -5.87 -18.31 -6.15
C GLY A 123 -6.90 -17.20 -6.24
N ASP A 124 -8.02 -17.30 -5.52
CA ASP A 124 -9.15 -16.40 -5.62
C ASP A 124 -9.49 -15.69 -4.30
N LEU A 125 -10.06 -14.49 -4.39
CA LEU A 125 -10.70 -13.79 -3.26
C LEU A 125 -11.98 -14.53 -2.84
N THR A 126 -12.42 -14.32 -1.60
CA THR A 126 -13.71 -14.85 -1.10
C THR A 126 -14.91 -14.38 -1.91
N THR A 127 -14.82 -13.19 -2.46
CA THR A 127 -15.80 -12.55 -3.36
C THR A 127 -15.10 -11.64 -4.34
N GLY A 128 -15.57 -11.60 -5.57
CA GLY A 128 -15.06 -10.64 -6.58
C GLY A 128 -15.40 -9.20 -6.21
N GLY A 129 -14.53 -8.28 -6.58
CA GLY A 129 -14.75 -6.85 -6.32
C GLY A 129 -13.58 -5.97 -6.71
N GLN A 130 -13.83 -4.67 -6.74
CA GLN A 130 -12.87 -3.64 -7.14
C GLN A 130 -12.66 -2.59 -6.04
N TRP A 131 -11.59 -1.78 -6.18
CA TRP A 131 -11.27 -0.65 -5.32
C TRP A 131 -11.12 -1.02 -3.84
N SER A 132 -10.42 -2.12 -3.57
CA SER A 132 -10.18 -2.58 -2.21
C SER A 132 -9.02 -1.87 -1.52
N ALA A 133 -9.07 -1.79 -0.20
CA ALA A 133 -7.95 -1.45 0.64
C ALA A 133 -7.06 -2.69 0.84
N ALA A 134 -5.80 -2.62 0.45
CA ALA A 134 -4.83 -3.71 0.62
C ALA A 134 -3.86 -3.41 1.75
N MET A 135 -3.60 -4.39 2.60
CA MET A 135 -2.77 -4.29 3.80
C MET A 135 -1.88 -5.52 3.93
N SER A 136 -0.68 -5.37 4.48
CA SER A 136 0.25 -6.48 4.65
C SER A 136 1.04 -6.40 5.95
N SER A 137 1.21 -7.54 6.63
CA SER A 137 2.21 -7.70 7.68
C SER A 137 3.58 -8.12 7.15
N GLY A 138 3.71 -8.33 5.84
CA GLY A 138 4.86 -8.97 5.20
C GLY A 138 4.72 -10.49 5.06
N THR A 139 3.90 -11.16 5.87
CA THR A 139 3.60 -12.59 5.77
C THR A 139 2.14 -12.88 5.46
N ARG A 140 1.22 -12.03 5.91
CA ARG A 140 -0.21 -12.09 5.64
C ARG A 140 -0.63 -10.88 4.82
N GLY A 141 -1.34 -11.10 3.71
CA GLY A 141 -2.02 -10.11 2.92
C GLY A 141 -3.51 -10.05 3.27
N VAL A 142 -4.08 -8.85 3.35
CA VAL A 142 -5.50 -8.63 3.70
C VAL A 142 -6.10 -7.64 2.73
N TRP A 143 -7.32 -7.91 2.25
CA TRP A 143 -8.13 -7.00 1.45
C TRP A 143 -9.46 -6.72 2.13
N ALA A 144 -9.88 -5.46 2.10
CA ALA A 144 -11.13 -4.97 2.66
C ALA A 144 -11.77 -3.91 1.74
N ALA A 145 -12.98 -3.47 2.04
CA ALA A 145 -13.66 -2.36 1.35
C ALA A 145 -13.84 -2.62 -0.17
N ARG A 146 -14.34 -3.80 -0.52
CA ARG A 146 -14.61 -4.19 -1.91
C ARG A 146 -16.08 -4.00 -2.25
N SER A 147 -16.35 -3.29 -3.35
CA SER A 147 -17.69 -3.24 -3.99
C SER A 147 -18.86 -3.10 -3.00
N GLU A 148 -18.73 -2.17 -2.04
CA GLU A 148 -19.76 -1.85 -1.02
C GLU A 148 -20.06 -2.98 -0.01
N SER A 149 -19.16 -3.97 0.12
CA SER A 149 -19.25 -5.04 1.11
C SER A 149 -18.61 -4.64 2.45
N THR A 150 -18.97 -5.32 3.53
CA THR A 150 -18.21 -5.32 4.79
C THR A 150 -17.07 -6.32 4.80
N ASP A 151 -17.06 -7.27 3.89
CA ASP A 151 -16.18 -8.43 3.86
C ASP A 151 -14.69 -8.06 3.87
N ILE A 152 -13.94 -8.68 4.78
CA ILE A 152 -12.48 -8.64 4.86
C ILE A 152 -11.97 -10.06 4.64
N CYS A 153 -11.02 -10.24 3.75
CA CYS A 153 -10.40 -11.55 3.51
C CYS A 153 -8.87 -11.48 3.55
N TYR A 154 -8.23 -12.63 3.72
CA TYR A 154 -6.77 -12.70 3.84
C TYR A 154 -6.16 -13.95 3.19
N ILE A 155 -4.87 -13.84 2.90
CA ILE A 155 -4.01 -14.92 2.41
C ILE A 155 -2.73 -15.03 3.25
N ALA A 156 -2.05 -16.18 3.17
CA ALA A 156 -0.64 -16.31 3.53
C ALA A 156 0.21 -16.04 2.28
N ILE A 157 0.99 -14.95 2.25
CA ILE A 157 1.69 -14.48 1.03
C ILE A 157 2.68 -15.53 0.48
N ALA A 158 3.27 -16.35 1.33
CA ALA A 158 4.27 -17.34 0.93
C ALA A 158 3.68 -18.57 0.22
N THR A 159 2.39 -18.85 0.39
CA THR A 159 1.74 -20.07 -0.09
C THR A 159 0.54 -19.72 -0.95
N THR A 160 0.51 -20.18 -2.20
CA THR A 160 -0.63 -20.00 -3.13
C THR A 160 -1.87 -20.73 -2.62
N GLY A 161 -3.02 -20.18 -2.91
CA GLY A 161 -4.34 -20.70 -2.54
C GLY A 161 -5.34 -19.57 -2.33
N ASP A 162 -6.60 -19.92 -2.22
CA ASP A 162 -7.70 -19.00 -2.10
C ASP A 162 -7.68 -18.24 -0.78
N ALA A 163 -8.23 -17.02 -0.81
CA ALA A 163 -8.40 -16.20 0.37
C ALA A 163 -9.40 -16.82 1.35
N THR A 164 -9.18 -16.55 2.61
CA THR A 164 -10.04 -16.97 3.72
C THR A 164 -10.72 -15.76 4.31
N ASP A 165 -11.94 -15.93 4.80
CA ASP A 165 -12.66 -14.90 5.54
C ASP A 165 -11.87 -14.45 6.77
N PHE A 166 -11.78 -13.12 6.96
CA PHE A 166 -11.10 -12.50 8.09
C PHE A 166 -12.09 -11.93 9.12
N GLY A 167 -13.23 -11.43 8.68
CA GLY A 167 -14.24 -10.72 9.43
C GLY A 167 -14.81 -9.53 8.65
N ASP A 168 -15.40 -8.57 9.33
CA ASP A 168 -16.16 -7.47 8.73
C ASP A 168 -15.62 -6.08 9.09
N MET A 169 -15.78 -5.12 8.18
CA MET A 169 -15.61 -3.68 8.46
C MET A 169 -16.74 -3.16 9.36
N VAL A 170 -16.51 -2.03 10.02
CA VAL A 170 -17.52 -1.33 10.83
C VAL A 170 -18.69 -0.85 9.97
N VAL A 171 -18.39 -0.29 8.80
CA VAL A 171 -19.36 0.23 7.83
C VAL A 171 -19.07 -0.32 6.45
N ALA A 172 -20.08 -0.85 5.77
CA ALA A 172 -19.95 -1.30 4.38
C ALA A 172 -19.51 -0.17 3.45
N GLY A 173 -18.68 -0.49 2.48
CA GLY A 173 -18.24 0.46 1.47
C GLY A 173 -17.10 -0.08 0.61
N GLY A 174 -16.72 0.69 -0.39
CA GLY A 174 -15.62 0.41 -1.30
C GLY A 174 -14.75 1.64 -1.51
N ALA A 175 -13.78 1.54 -2.40
CA ALA A 175 -12.96 2.67 -2.82
C ALA A 175 -12.16 3.35 -1.68
N ALA A 176 -11.81 2.58 -0.65
CA ALA A 176 -10.92 2.99 0.43
C ALA A 176 -9.47 2.67 0.07
N CYS A 177 -8.52 3.32 0.71
CA CYS A 177 -7.11 2.94 0.63
C CYS A 177 -6.66 2.19 1.89
N GLY A 178 -5.61 1.38 1.73
CA GLY A 178 -5.00 0.61 2.80
C GLY A 178 -3.63 1.13 3.21
N ALA A 179 -3.32 1.00 4.50
CA ALA A 179 -1.98 1.19 5.03
C ALA A 179 -1.76 0.22 6.20
N SER A 180 -0.52 -0.15 6.50
CA SER A 180 -0.30 -1.14 7.56
C SER A 180 1.06 -1.04 8.23
N SER A 181 1.10 -1.45 9.49
CA SER A 181 2.32 -1.91 10.18
C SER A 181 2.40 -3.44 10.08
N GLU A 182 3.38 -4.06 10.73
CA GLU A 182 3.45 -5.52 10.83
C GLU A 182 2.27 -6.13 11.59
N THR A 183 1.63 -5.36 12.45
CA THR A 183 0.60 -5.85 13.37
C THR A 183 -0.78 -5.30 13.08
N ARG A 184 -0.87 -4.07 12.58
CA ARG A 184 -2.13 -3.36 12.39
C ARG A 184 -2.32 -2.94 10.94
N GLY A 185 -3.48 -3.22 10.37
CA GLY A 185 -3.95 -2.71 9.09
C GLY A 185 -4.96 -1.60 9.29
N LEU A 186 -4.90 -0.56 8.47
CA LEU A 186 -5.85 0.56 8.44
C LEU A 186 -6.60 0.56 7.12
N ILE A 187 -7.90 0.85 7.20
CA ILE A 187 -8.80 1.03 6.07
C ILE A 187 -9.27 2.49 6.13
N MET A 188 -8.83 3.33 5.19
CA MET A 188 -8.99 4.78 5.26
C MET A 188 -9.88 5.30 4.14
N GLY A 189 -10.88 6.11 4.48
CA GLY A 189 -11.83 6.71 3.54
C GLY A 189 -12.81 5.71 2.94
N GLY A 190 -13.16 5.92 1.67
CA GLY A 190 -14.11 5.11 0.91
C GLY A 190 -15.51 5.73 0.82
N ASN A 191 -16.39 5.11 0.04
CA ASN A 191 -17.77 5.55 -0.16
C ASN A 191 -18.71 5.10 0.97
N ARG A 192 -18.29 5.27 2.22
CA ARG A 192 -18.97 4.80 3.45
C ARG A 192 -19.87 5.85 4.10
N GLY A 193 -20.07 7.00 3.46
CA GLY A 193 -20.88 8.10 3.96
C GLY A 193 -20.24 8.91 5.09
N GLY A 194 -18.95 8.72 5.36
CA GLY A 194 -18.16 9.39 6.36
C GLY A 194 -16.67 9.36 6.05
N ASN A 195 -15.88 10.02 6.88
CA ASN A 195 -14.42 10.13 6.76
C ASN A 195 -13.68 9.06 7.58
N TYR A 196 -14.29 7.92 7.78
CA TYR A 196 -13.86 6.82 8.67
C TYR A 196 -12.45 6.31 8.38
N ILE A 197 -11.74 6.02 9.46
CA ILE A 197 -10.57 5.15 9.47
C ILE A 197 -10.90 3.97 10.39
N ASP A 198 -10.89 2.76 9.86
CA ASP A 198 -11.02 1.53 10.64
C ASP A 198 -9.67 0.83 10.75
N TYR A 199 -9.50 -0.02 11.76
CA TYR A 199 -8.32 -0.85 11.89
C TYR A 199 -8.62 -2.30 12.22
N ILE A 200 -7.68 -3.17 11.84
CA ILE A 200 -7.65 -4.60 12.17
C ILE A 200 -6.32 -4.97 12.81
N THR A 201 -6.31 -6.05 13.58
CA THR A 201 -5.07 -6.72 14.02
C THR A 201 -4.74 -7.83 13.02
N ILE A 202 -3.78 -7.61 12.12
CA ILE A 202 -3.54 -8.50 10.97
C ILE A 202 -3.31 -9.97 11.35
N ALA A 203 -2.67 -10.24 12.50
CA ALA A 203 -2.38 -11.60 12.95
C ALA A 203 -3.63 -12.39 13.39
N SER A 204 -4.71 -11.72 13.78
CA SER A 204 -5.90 -12.35 14.39
C SER A 204 -7.16 -11.98 13.60
N PRO A 205 -7.76 -12.93 12.85
CA PRO A 205 -9.05 -12.69 12.21
C PRO A 205 -10.11 -12.19 13.19
N GLY A 206 -10.95 -11.29 12.73
CA GLY A 206 -12.00 -10.62 13.51
C GLY A 206 -12.41 -9.31 12.85
N ASN A 207 -13.50 -8.74 13.33
CA ASN A 207 -14.06 -7.52 12.77
C ASN A 207 -13.15 -6.30 13.00
N ALA A 208 -13.22 -5.36 12.08
CA ALA A 208 -12.55 -4.08 12.21
C ALA A 208 -13.14 -3.26 13.38
N THR A 209 -12.34 -2.35 13.88
CA THR A 209 -12.70 -1.43 14.97
C THR A 209 -12.44 0.01 14.49
N ASP A 210 -13.25 0.94 14.96
CA ASP A 210 -13.05 2.36 14.70
C ASP A 210 -11.66 2.83 15.17
N PHE A 211 -10.96 3.55 14.31
CA PHE A 211 -9.65 4.14 14.58
C PHE A 211 -9.75 5.66 14.80
N GLY A 212 -10.60 6.34 14.05
CA GLY A 212 -10.77 7.78 13.98
C GLY A 212 -11.18 8.24 12.58
N ASP A 213 -10.93 9.49 12.27
CA ASP A 213 -11.43 10.14 11.06
C ASP A 213 -10.33 10.84 10.26
N LEU A 214 -10.48 10.90 8.92
CA LEU A 214 -9.71 11.77 8.04
C LEU A 214 -10.09 13.25 8.26
N THR A 215 -9.20 14.17 7.91
CA THR A 215 -9.45 15.63 8.02
C THR A 215 -10.44 16.11 6.96
N THR A 216 -10.44 15.49 5.79
CA THR A 216 -11.31 15.83 4.67
C THR A 216 -12.77 15.52 4.97
N GLY A 217 -13.44 16.57 5.25
CA GLY A 217 -14.82 16.89 5.60
C GLY A 217 -15.91 15.83 5.55
N GLY A 218 -16.64 15.76 6.62
CA GLY A 218 -18.03 15.34 6.94
C GLY A 218 -18.65 14.15 6.22
N SER A 219 -18.44 13.97 4.95
CA SER A 219 -19.02 12.89 4.13
C SER A 219 -17.96 11.93 3.58
N GLY A 220 -16.69 12.19 3.89
CA GLY A 220 -15.55 11.37 3.48
C GLY A 220 -15.11 11.54 2.04
N VAL A 221 -14.00 10.89 1.72
CA VAL A 221 -13.40 10.80 0.38
C VAL A 221 -13.21 9.35 -0.02
N ARG A 222 -13.33 9.06 -1.30
CA ARG A 222 -13.10 7.75 -1.91
C ARG A 222 -12.05 7.83 -3.01
N ASN A 223 -11.55 6.69 -3.46
CA ASN A 223 -10.55 6.58 -4.53
C ASN A 223 -9.22 7.30 -4.21
N LEU A 224 -8.79 7.17 -2.96
CA LEU A 224 -7.55 7.72 -2.45
C LEU A 224 -6.35 6.81 -2.74
N GLY A 225 -5.16 7.41 -2.83
CA GLY A 225 -3.90 6.68 -2.68
C GLY A 225 -3.52 6.54 -1.21
N GLY A 226 -3.05 5.37 -0.79
CA GLY A 226 -2.62 5.14 0.59
C GLY A 226 -1.35 4.30 0.70
N PHE A 227 -0.58 4.56 1.75
CA PHE A 227 0.65 3.82 2.07
C PHE A 227 1.08 4.07 3.53
N SER A 228 2.10 3.34 3.98
CA SER A 228 2.67 3.49 5.31
C SER A 228 4.18 3.65 5.28
N SER A 229 4.75 4.17 6.39
CA SER A 229 6.19 4.21 6.63
C SER A 229 6.66 3.02 7.46
N SER A 230 7.95 2.72 7.40
CA SER A 230 8.60 1.77 8.32
C SER A 230 8.57 2.25 9.78
N ALA A 231 8.44 3.55 10.01
CA ALA A 231 8.33 4.17 11.34
C ALA A 231 6.88 4.19 11.89
N GLY A 232 5.91 3.58 11.19
CA GLY A 232 4.54 3.44 11.68
C GLY A 232 3.61 4.62 11.41
N ARG A 233 3.91 5.51 10.45
CA ARG A 233 3.00 6.53 9.95
C ARG A 233 2.25 5.99 8.72
N ALA A 234 0.93 6.14 8.69
CA ALA A 234 0.10 5.91 7.51
C ALA A 234 -0.30 7.24 6.89
N CYS A 235 -0.29 7.31 5.56
CA CYS A 235 -0.72 8.47 4.78
C CYS A 235 -1.82 8.05 3.80
N ALA A 236 -2.78 8.95 3.59
CA ALA A 236 -3.82 8.85 2.58
C ALA A 236 -3.91 10.18 1.83
N GLY A 237 -4.03 10.19 0.52
CA GLY A 237 -4.04 11.44 -0.23
C GLY A 237 -4.92 11.44 -1.47
N GLY A 238 -5.41 12.63 -1.81
CA GLY A 238 -6.32 12.86 -2.92
C GLY A 238 -7.69 12.25 -2.70
N GLY A 239 -8.32 11.84 -3.77
CA GLY A 239 -9.63 11.21 -3.78
C GLY A 239 -10.75 12.16 -4.20
N LEU A 240 -11.95 11.61 -4.28
CA LEU A 240 -13.18 12.30 -4.66
C LEU A 240 -14.09 12.47 -3.45
N GLY A 241 -14.43 13.71 -3.12
CA GLY A 241 -15.35 14.01 -2.01
C GLY A 241 -16.73 13.42 -2.26
N ASN A 242 -17.22 12.59 -1.33
CA ASN A 242 -18.45 11.82 -1.49
C ASN A 242 -19.69 12.70 -1.75
N ASN A 243 -19.79 13.86 -1.09
CA ASN A 243 -20.93 14.77 -1.28
C ASN A 243 -20.69 15.86 -2.32
N THR A 244 -19.45 16.23 -2.57
CA THR A 244 -19.13 17.32 -3.49
C THR A 244 -18.94 16.85 -4.92
N GLY A 245 -18.56 15.57 -5.11
CA GLY A 245 -18.16 15.04 -6.41
C GLY A 245 -16.92 15.75 -6.98
N SER A 246 -16.14 16.39 -6.11
CA SER A 246 -14.93 17.13 -6.52
C SER A 246 -13.69 16.43 -5.99
N ALA A 247 -12.68 16.30 -6.85
CA ALA A 247 -11.38 15.77 -6.45
C ALA A 247 -10.69 16.74 -5.48
N VAL A 248 -9.90 16.18 -4.53
CA VAL A 248 -9.16 16.92 -3.53
C VAL A 248 -7.66 16.71 -3.67
N ASN A 249 -6.84 17.58 -3.05
CA ASN A 249 -5.38 17.48 -3.05
C ASN A 249 -4.81 17.20 -1.66
N VAL A 250 -5.63 17.13 -0.62
CA VAL A 250 -5.19 16.94 0.78
C VAL A 250 -4.50 15.60 0.94
N ILE A 251 -3.38 15.61 1.68
CA ILE A 251 -2.71 14.42 2.19
C ILE A 251 -2.90 14.39 3.70
N ASP A 252 -3.53 13.36 4.21
CA ASP A 252 -3.72 13.10 5.63
C ASP A 252 -2.71 12.08 6.16
N TYR A 253 -2.39 12.16 7.46
CA TYR A 253 -1.61 11.10 8.12
C TYR A 253 -2.10 10.77 9.52
N VAL A 254 -1.83 9.54 9.95
CA VAL A 254 -2.02 9.04 11.31
C VAL A 254 -0.80 8.25 11.78
N THR A 255 -0.65 8.10 13.10
CA THR A 255 0.30 7.16 13.71
C THR A 255 -0.40 5.82 13.91
N ILE A 256 -0.01 4.77 13.19
CA ILE A 256 -0.72 3.47 13.16
C ILE A 256 -0.88 2.85 14.56
N ALA A 257 0.08 3.04 15.45
CA ALA A 257 0.07 2.45 16.79
C ALA A 257 -1.01 3.03 17.73
N SER A 258 -1.48 4.25 17.48
CA SER A 258 -2.38 4.98 18.36
C SER A 258 -3.64 5.39 17.62
N THR A 259 -4.83 5.00 18.10
CA THR A 259 -6.11 5.45 17.55
C THR A 259 -6.27 6.97 17.74
N GLY A 260 -6.93 7.60 16.80
CA GLY A 260 -7.20 9.04 16.77
C GLY A 260 -7.37 9.56 15.36
N ASN A 261 -7.87 10.77 15.25
CA ASN A 261 -8.12 11.41 13.96
C ASN A 261 -6.82 11.74 13.23
N ALA A 262 -6.91 11.79 11.92
CA ALA A 262 -5.81 12.21 11.06
C ALA A 262 -5.44 13.68 11.27
N THR A 263 -4.24 13.98 10.88
CA THR A 263 -3.69 15.34 10.83
C THR A 263 -3.31 15.64 9.38
N ASP A 264 -3.50 16.87 8.96
CA ASP A 264 -3.05 17.35 7.66
C ASP A 264 -1.53 17.21 7.52
N PHE A 265 -1.11 16.58 6.42
CA PHE A 265 0.29 16.39 6.07
C PHE A 265 0.79 17.46 5.11
N GLY A 266 -0.06 17.91 4.19
CA GLY A 266 0.21 18.81 3.09
C GLY A 266 -0.61 18.43 1.87
N ASP A 267 -0.19 18.88 0.68
CA ASP A 267 -0.96 18.76 -0.55
C ASP A 267 -0.25 17.97 -1.64
N LEU A 268 -1.02 17.29 -2.48
CA LEU A 268 -0.62 16.79 -3.79
C LEU A 268 -0.34 17.95 -4.76
N LEU A 269 0.32 17.68 -5.88
CA LEU A 269 0.63 18.67 -6.92
C LEU A 269 -0.63 19.32 -7.54
N SER A 270 -1.76 18.62 -7.53
CA SER A 270 -3.08 19.07 -7.98
C SER A 270 -4.16 18.27 -7.25
N THR A 271 -5.44 18.52 -7.56
CA THR A 271 -6.54 17.67 -7.12
C THR A 271 -6.57 16.40 -7.97
N TYR A 272 -6.62 15.24 -7.32
CA TYR A 272 -6.62 13.93 -7.99
C TYR A 272 -7.65 12.99 -7.40
N GLU A 273 -8.22 12.13 -8.22
CA GLU A 273 -9.01 10.96 -7.86
C GLU A 273 -8.45 9.70 -8.54
N ASP A 274 -8.89 8.52 -8.10
CA ASP A 274 -8.46 7.21 -8.64
C ASP A 274 -6.94 6.99 -8.56
N LEU A 275 -6.31 7.55 -7.54
CA LEU A 275 -4.89 7.42 -7.27
C LEU A 275 -4.53 6.04 -6.75
N ASN A 276 -3.29 5.65 -7.02
CA ASN A 276 -2.64 4.53 -6.35
C ASN A 276 -1.56 5.04 -5.41
N GLY A 277 -1.20 4.22 -4.42
CA GLY A 277 -0.15 4.58 -3.48
C GLY A 277 0.78 3.41 -3.18
N CYS A 278 2.07 3.71 -3.00
CA CYS A 278 3.06 2.76 -2.50
C CYS A 278 4.17 3.49 -1.75
N SER A 279 5.02 2.75 -1.02
CA SER A 279 6.07 3.35 -0.21
C SER A 279 7.24 2.40 0.00
N ASN A 280 8.46 2.93 -0.04
CA ASN A 280 9.66 2.19 0.39
C ASN A 280 9.94 2.29 1.91
N GLY A 281 8.96 2.77 2.68
CA GLY A 281 9.07 2.96 4.12
C GLY A 281 9.58 4.33 4.56
N THR A 282 10.24 5.08 3.69
CA THR A 282 10.71 6.46 3.93
C THR A 282 10.10 7.48 2.97
N ARG A 283 9.96 7.09 1.72
CA ARG A 283 9.32 7.87 0.66
C ARG A 283 7.99 7.22 0.30
N GLY A 284 6.91 7.99 0.37
CA GLY A 284 5.58 7.62 -0.10
C GLY A 284 5.32 8.21 -1.47
N MET A 285 4.71 7.46 -2.36
CA MET A 285 4.42 7.86 -3.73
C MET A 285 2.94 7.74 -4.03
N PHE A 286 2.41 8.72 -4.74
CA PHE A 286 1.08 8.73 -5.34
C PHE A 286 1.22 8.66 -6.85
N LEU A 287 0.41 7.84 -7.50
CA LEU A 287 0.66 7.35 -8.84
C LEU A 287 -0.58 7.51 -9.72
N GLY A 288 -0.41 8.10 -10.90
CA GLY A 288 -1.44 8.24 -11.91
C GLY A 288 -2.65 9.01 -11.41
N GLY A 289 -3.83 8.44 -11.58
CA GLY A 289 -5.10 9.05 -11.21
C GLY A 289 -5.66 9.98 -12.29
N SER A 290 -6.72 10.69 -11.95
CA SER A 290 -7.38 11.66 -12.80
C SER A 290 -7.38 13.04 -12.16
N SER A 291 -6.99 14.06 -12.90
CA SER A 291 -6.98 15.47 -12.50
C SER A 291 -7.73 16.31 -13.53
N GLY A 292 -8.72 17.08 -13.07
CA GLY A 292 -9.54 17.90 -13.95
C GLY A 292 -10.30 17.11 -15.03
N GLY A 293 -10.62 15.84 -14.76
CA GLY A 293 -11.32 14.95 -15.69
C GLY A 293 -10.42 14.26 -16.73
N SER A 294 -9.10 14.45 -16.66
CA SER A 294 -8.12 13.80 -17.53
C SER A 294 -7.24 12.84 -16.73
N ARG A 295 -6.99 11.65 -17.27
CA ARG A 295 -6.05 10.70 -16.66
C ARG A 295 -4.62 11.22 -16.77
N THR A 296 -3.78 10.86 -15.80
CA THR A 296 -2.39 11.30 -15.75
C THR A 296 -1.44 10.10 -15.60
N ASN A 297 -0.19 10.33 -15.95
CA ASN A 297 0.91 9.38 -15.72
C ASN A 297 1.88 9.85 -14.62
N VAL A 298 1.55 10.91 -13.90
CA VAL A 298 2.42 11.53 -12.91
C VAL A 298 2.71 10.55 -11.75
N ILE A 299 3.98 10.43 -11.42
CA ILE A 299 4.44 9.88 -10.14
C ILE A 299 4.85 11.08 -9.28
N GLN A 300 4.24 11.26 -8.12
CA GLN A 300 4.59 12.29 -7.17
C GLN A 300 4.90 11.68 -5.80
N TYR A 301 5.75 12.31 -5.01
CA TYR A 301 6.20 11.73 -3.75
C TYR A 301 6.27 12.72 -2.59
N ILE A 302 6.24 12.16 -1.37
CA ILE A 302 6.52 12.84 -0.11
C ILE A 302 7.62 12.11 0.65
N THR A 303 8.33 12.84 1.53
CA THR A 303 9.18 12.23 2.57
C THR A 303 8.32 12.03 3.81
N ILE A 304 7.94 10.78 4.13
CA ILE A 304 6.87 10.48 5.09
C ILE A 304 7.18 11.00 6.51
N ALA A 305 8.45 11.13 6.89
CA ALA A 305 8.85 11.63 8.21
C ALA A 305 8.51 13.11 8.44
N ASN A 306 8.44 13.90 7.38
CA ASN A 306 8.30 15.37 7.46
C ASN A 306 7.06 15.81 6.69
N THR A 307 6.16 16.53 7.36
CA THR A 307 4.98 17.14 6.71
C THR A 307 5.41 18.15 5.64
N GLY A 308 4.63 18.23 4.58
CA GLY A 308 4.87 19.13 3.44
C GLY A 308 4.23 18.60 2.17
N ASN A 309 4.21 19.42 1.15
CA ASN A 309 3.57 19.11 -0.12
C ASN A 309 4.36 18.07 -0.93
N ALA A 310 3.65 17.35 -1.79
CA ALA A 310 4.25 16.41 -2.72
C ALA A 310 5.14 17.11 -3.75
N THR A 311 6.10 16.38 -4.26
CA THR A 311 7.05 16.81 -5.29
C THR A 311 6.96 15.83 -6.47
N ASP A 312 7.18 16.32 -7.66
CA ASP A 312 7.25 15.51 -8.87
C ASP A 312 8.41 14.52 -8.80
N PHE A 313 8.13 13.28 -9.19
CA PHE A 313 9.10 12.18 -9.21
C PHE A 313 9.48 11.78 -10.64
N GLY A 314 8.52 11.77 -11.56
CA GLY A 314 8.62 11.28 -12.93
C GLY A 314 7.28 10.74 -13.41
N ASP A 315 7.31 9.90 -14.44
CA ASP A 315 6.11 9.42 -15.11
C ASP A 315 6.00 7.90 -15.18
N LEU A 316 4.78 7.40 -15.13
CA LEU A 316 4.39 6.06 -15.56
C LEU A 316 4.51 5.96 -17.09
N ILE A 317 4.60 4.72 -17.61
CA ILE A 317 4.71 4.46 -19.07
C ILE A 317 3.53 5.09 -19.83
N SER A 318 2.33 5.07 -19.23
CA SER A 318 1.10 5.62 -19.80
C SER A 318 0.25 6.27 -18.72
N VAL A 319 -0.76 7.04 -19.12
CA VAL A 319 -1.79 7.53 -18.20
C VAL A 319 -2.57 6.34 -17.63
N ILE A 320 -2.73 6.29 -16.32
CA ILE A 320 -3.36 5.15 -15.63
C ILE A 320 -4.17 5.62 -14.43
N THR A 321 -5.35 5.04 -14.28
CA THR A 321 -6.17 5.12 -13.07
C THR A 321 -6.40 3.73 -12.48
N SER A 322 -6.65 3.65 -11.18
CA SER A 322 -7.21 2.46 -10.51
C SER A 322 -6.39 1.17 -10.74
N GLY A 323 -5.07 1.22 -10.72
CA GLY A 323 -4.19 0.04 -10.70
C GLY A 323 -3.91 -0.44 -9.28
N GLY A 324 -3.02 -1.41 -9.13
CA GLY A 324 -2.51 -1.86 -7.82
C GLY A 324 -0.99 -1.66 -7.72
N ALA A 325 -0.53 -0.99 -6.67
CA ALA A 325 0.89 -0.68 -6.50
C ALA A 325 1.44 -1.13 -5.14
N CYS A 326 2.68 -1.60 -5.14
CA CYS A 326 3.43 -1.94 -3.93
C CYS A 326 4.94 -1.81 -4.15
N THR A 327 5.74 -2.04 -3.11
CA THR A 327 7.20 -2.00 -3.21
C THR A 327 7.83 -3.28 -2.66
N GLY A 328 9.08 -3.53 -3.03
CA GLY A 328 9.87 -4.62 -2.48
C GLY A 328 11.35 -4.46 -2.80
N THR A 329 12.18 -5.30 -2.20
CA THR A 329 13.62 -5.31 -2.44
C THR A 329 13.93 -5.86 -3.84
N PRO A 330 14.70 -5.14 -4.67
CA PRO A 330 15.36 -5.75 -5.82
C PRO A 330 16.37 -6.80 -5.35
N SER A 331 16.68 -7.78 -6.15
CA SER A 331 17.67 -8.84 -5.87
C SER A 331 19.06 -8.27 -5.63
#